data_d4e8589f0ca98ea820fee510e33737fc
#
_entry.id   d4e8589f0ca98ea820fee510e33737fc
#
_cell.length_a   1.000
_cell.length_b   1.000
_cell.length_c   1.000
_cell.angle_alpha   90.00
_cell.angle_beta   90.00
_cell.angle_gamma   90.00
#
_symmetry.space_group_name_H-M   'P 1'
#
loop_
_entity.id
_entity.type
_entity.pdbx_description
1 polymer ?
#
loop_
_entity_poly.entity_id
_entity_poly.type
_entity_poly.pdbx_seq_one_letter_code
_entity_poly.pdbx_strand_id
1 'polypeptide(L)'
;YAGELTPRPGECDALIVLDGPEALLSEPPAWHKAERKLINRYLDGQKPILGIGLGALWIAEALEAVVAPGTYPETGWHTVTLASESTFDLPEQFEAFMWHRLVFSLPDGALPLGGSAASPLQGFSWDAGRVAGLLCHFETTLASVAPLLNANERPTAKSPSSGHFVQTDEQILEDPTRFQRLAPLLDRVMTQWLKRA
;
A
#
# COMPACT_ATOMS: atom_id res chain seq x y z
N TYR A 1 15.58 -7.10 -3.76
CA TYR A 1 16.60 -7.24 -2.71
C TYR A 1 17.71 -8.25 -3.08
N ALA A 2 17.41 -9.31 -3.83
CA ALA A 2 18.37 -10.36 -4.16
C ALA A 2 19.34 -10.00 -5.29
N GLY A 3 19.26 -8.79 -5.84
CA GLY A 3 20.09 -8.36 -6.98
C GLY A 3 19.67 -8.96 -8.31
N GLU A 4 18.48 -9.53 -8.40
CA GLU A 4 17.92 -10.03 -9.65
C GLU A 4 17.59 -8.88 -10.60
N LEU A 5 17.64 -9.16 -11.90
CA LEU A 5 17.27 -8.18 -12.91
C LEU A 5 15.75 -7.98 -12.92
N THR A 6 15.32 -6.73 -13.05
CA THR A 6 13.90 -6.44 -13.27
C THR A 6 13.41 -7.05 -14.58
N PRO A 7 12.16 -7.56 -14.65
CA PRO A 7 11.61 -8.11 -15.88
C PRO A 7 11.51 -7.04 -16.97
N ARG A 8 11.50 -7.45 -18.22
CA ARG A 8 11.24 -6.53 -19.32
C ARG A 8 9.73 -6.27 -19.42
N PRO A 9 9.30 -5.05 -19.71
CA PRO A 9 7.87 -4.72 -19.81
C PRO A 9 7.08 -5.55 -20.82
N GLY A 10 7.75 -6.14 -21.82
CA GLY A 10 7.13 -7.03 -22.81
C GLY A 10 6.95 -8.47 -22.34
N GLU A 11 7.53 -8.85 -21.21
CA GLU A 11 7.50 -10.23 -20.69
C GLU A 11 6.32 -10.48 -19.75
N CYS A 12 5.69 -9.42 -19.22
CA CYS A 12 4.58 -9.51 -18.29
C CYS A 12 3.44 -8.58 -18.72
N ASP A 13 2.20 -9.00 -18.53
CA ASP A 13 1.02 -8.24 -18.88
C ASP A 13 0.63 -7.24 -17.78
N ALA A 14 0.95 -7.53 -16.54
CA ALA A 14 0.69 -6.69 -15.37
C ALA A 14 1.88 -6.66 -14.41
N LEU A 15 1.95 -5.64 -13.55
CA LEU A 15 2.99 -5.47 -12.55
C LEU A 15 2.37 -5.28 -11.17
N ILE A 16 2.86 -6.04 -10.19
CA ILE A 16 2.57 -5.80 -8.77
C ILE A 16 3.87 -5.36 -8.10
N VAL A 17 3.84 -4.19 -7.48
CA VAL A 17 4.96 -3.66 -6.69
C VAL A 17 4.61 -3.79 -5.22
N LEU A 18 5.35 -4.64 -4.53
CA LEU A 18 5.08 -4.97 -3.13
C LEU A 18 5.69 -3.94 -2.17
N ASP A 19 5.36 -4.13 -0.89
CA ASP A 19 5.89 -3.32 0.19
C ASP A 19 7.38 -3.57 0.46
N GLY A 20 7.99 -2.63 1.19
CA GLY A 20 9.37 -2.67 1.63
C GLY A 20 9.65 -1.62 2.70
N PRO A 21 10.87 -1.61 3.28
CA PRO A 21 11.23 -0.61 4.28
C PRO A 21 11.11 0.83 3.77
N GLU A 22 10.47 1.71 4.54
CA GLU A 22 10.33 3.15 4.21
C GLU A 22 11.69 3.86 4.00
N ALA A 23 12.76 3.34 4.60
CA ALA A 23 14.12 3.87 4.42
C ALA A 23 14.57 3.87 2.95
N LEU A 24 13.99 3.00 2.10
CA LEU A 24 14.28 2.96 0.67
C LEU A 24 13.86 4.23 -0.09
N LEU A 25 12.96 5.04 0.48
CA LEU A 25 12.61 6.35 -0.07
C LEU A 25 13.66 7.42 0.20
N SER A 26 14.27 7.40 1.39
CA SER A 26 15.29 8.38 1.79
C SER A 26 16.70 8.00 1.33
N GLU A 27 17.01 6.70 1.31
CA GLU A 27 18.31 6.14 0.94
C GLU A 27 18.14 5.04 -0.13
N PRO A 28 17.76 5.43 -1.36
CA PRO A 28 17.42 4.47 -2.40
C PRO A 28 18.67 3.68 -2.86
N PRO A 29 18.63 2.34 -2.82
CA PRO A 29 19.71 1.50 -3.32
C PRO A 29 19.83 1.59 -4.85
N ALA A 30 20.94 1.12 -5.40
CA ALA A 30 21.22 1.22 -6.83
C ALA A 30 20.14 0.57 -7.73
N TRP A 31 19.52 -0.54 -7.28
CA TRP A 31 18.46 -1.23 -8.01
C TRP A 31 17.15 -0.45 -8.07
N HIS A 32 16.88 0.47 -7.14
CA HIS A 32 15.67 1.31 -7.12
C HIS A 32 15.45 2.09 -8.42
N LYS A 33 16.54 2.55 -9.06
CA LYS A 33 16.44 3.23 -10.37
C LYS A 33 15.84 2.33 -11.45
N ALA A 34 16.15 1.03 -11.41
CA ALA A 34 15.61 0.07 -12.37
C ALA A 34 14.11 -0.19 -12.12
N GLU A 35 13.69 -0.29 -10.86
CA GLU A 35 12.27 -0.42 -10.49
C GLU A 35 11.45 0.82 -10.86
N ARG A 36 11.92 2.02 -10.52
CA ARG A 36 11.24 3.27 -10.95
C ARG A 36 11.11 3.34 -12.48
N LYS A 37 12.15 2.96 -13.21
CA LYS A 37 12.08 2.90 -14.67
C LYS A 37 11.09 1.85 -15.17
N LEU A 38 10.94 0.74 -14.45
CA LEU A 38 9.95 -0.30 -14.78
C LEU A 38 8.54 0.24 -14.54
N ILE A 39 8.27 0.87 -13.39
CA ILE A 39 6.99 1.52 -13.07
C ILE A 39 6.59 2.50 -14.18
N ASN A 40 7.48 3.45 -14.53
CA ASN A 40 7.22 4.44 -15.57
C ASN A 40 6.90 3.79 -16.92
N ARG A 41 7.61 2.72 -17.30
CA ARG A 41 7.35 2.00 -18.55
C ARG A 41 5.98 1.30 -18.57
N TYR A 42 5.49 0.83 -17.41
CA TYR A 42 4.15 0.26 -17.30
C TYR A 42 3.08 1.36 -17.40
N LEU A 43 3.31 2.52 -16.78
CA LEU A 43 2.43 3.69 -16.90
C LEU A 43 2.37 4.20 -18.34
N ASP A 44 3.51 4.46 -18.97
CA ASP A 44 3.64 4.92 -20.36
C ASP A 44 3.04 3.93 -21.37
N GLY A 45 3.26 2.64 -21.11
CA GLY A 45 2.74 1.53 -21.93
C GLY A 45 1.28 1.20 -21.68
N GLN A 46 0.60 1.97 -20.84
CA GLN A 46 -0.79 1.73 -20.44
C GLN A 46 -1.04 0.29 -19.94
N LYS A 47 -0.06 -0.29 -19.24
CA LYS A 47 -0.17 -1.61 -18.62
C LYS A 47 -0.71 -1.54 -17.20
N PRO A 48 -1.43 -2.58 -16.74
CA PRO A 48 -1.91 -2.64 -15.37
C PRO A 48 -0.78 -2.65 -14.35
N ILE A 49 -0.94 -1.84 -13.31
CA ILE A 49 0.02 -1.79 -12.20
C ILE A 49 -0.71 -1.62 -10.86
N LEU A 50 -0.35 -2.45 -9.89
CA LEU A 50 -0.83 -2.40 -8.52
C LEU A 50 0.35 -2.23 -7.57
N GLY A 51 0.29 -1.21 -6.72
CA GLY A 51 1.25 -0.98 -5.64
C GLY A 51 0.66 -1.28 -4.27
N ILE A 52 1.45 -1.89 -3.39
CA ILE A 52 1.07 -2.15 -2.00
C ILE A 52 2.15 -1.54 -1.10
N GLY A 53 1.75 -0.82 -0.05
CA GLY A 53 2.65 -0.16 0.88
C GLY A 53 3.62 0.79 0.17
N LEU A 54 4.93 0.52 0.27
CA LEU A 54 5.97 1.28 -0.44
C LEU A 54 5.75 1.31 -1.96
N GLY A 55 5.26 0.21 -2.55
CA GLY A 55 4.92 0.15 -3.97
C GLY A 55 3.84 1.16 -4.36
N ALA A 56 2.85 1.39 -3.50
CA ALA A 56 1.83 2.42 -3.71
C ALA A 56 2.42 3.84 -3.66
N LEU A 57 3.36 4.08 -2.73
CA LEU A 57 4.07 5.36 -2.62
C LEU A 57 4.89 5.65 -3.89
N TRP A 58 5.59 4.65 -4.43
CA TRP A 58 6.36 4.81 -5.66
C TRP A 58 5.50 5.05 -6.90
N ILE A 59 4.34 4.41 -6.99
CA ILE A 59 3.40 4.66 -8.08
C ILE A 59 2.80 6.08 -7.94
N ALA A 60 2.42 6.49 -6.73
CA ALA A 60 1.94 7.84 -6.47
C ALA A 60 2.98 8.89 -6.87
N GLU A 61 4.26 8.71 -6.49
CA GLU A 61 5.38 9.56 -6.90
C GLU A 61 5.59 9.60 -8.42
N ALA A 62 5.44 8.44 -9.10
CA ALA A 62 5.53 8.37 -10.56
C ALA A 62 4.36 9.10 -11.26
N LEU A 63 3.23 9.25 -10.57
CA LEU A 63 2.08 10.08 -10.97
C LEU A 63 2.16 11.52 -10.42
N GLU A 64 3.36 11.97 -10.04
CA GLU A 64 3.66 13.33 -9.56
C GLU A 64 2.98 13.72 -8.22
N ALA A 65 2.44 12.74 -7.47
CA ALA A 65 1.92 13.00 -6.14
C ALA A 65 3.04 13.22 -5.12
N VAL A 66 2.76 14.03 -4.11
CA VAL A 66 3.69 14.29 -3.01
C VAL A 66 3.64 13.15 -2.02
N VAL A 67 4.80 12.54 -1.73
CA VAL A 67 4.97 11.55 -0.66
C VAL A 67 5.66 12.22 0.52
N ALA A 68 5.09 12.12 1.72
CA ALA A 68 5.58 12.76 2.93
C ALA A 68 5.17 11.98 4.19
N PRO A 69 5.82 12.23 5.34
CA PRO A 69 5.33 11.72 6.61
C PRO A 69 3.92 12.21 6.92
N GLY A 70 3.03 11.28 7.27
CA GLY A 70 1.69 11.59 7.76
C GLY A 70 1.73 12.24 9.14
N THR A 71 0.58 12.77 9.57
CA THR A 71 0.43 13.35 10.92
C THR A 71 0.61 12.27 11.99
N TYR A 72 0.08 11.07 11.72
CA TYR A 72 0.15 9.91 12.61
C TYR A 72 0.66 8.69 11.84
N PRO A 73 1.59 7.92 12.42
CA PRO A 73 1.88 6.58 11.92
C PRO A 73 0.71 5.65 12.25
N GLU A 74 0.47 4.68 11.40
CA GLU A 74 -0.52 3.63 11.61
C GLU A 74 0.15 2.26 11.62
N THR A 75 -0.12 1.50 12.68
CA THR A 75 0.41 0.14 12.85
C THR A 75 -0.66 -0.75 13.46
N GLY A 76 -0.91 -1.90 12.84
CA GLY A 76 -1.92 -2.85 13.28
C GLY A 76 -3.27 -2.69 12.56
N TRP A 77 -4.35 -2.97 13.25
CA TRP A 77 -5.70 -3.07 12.71
C TRP A 77 -6.45 -1.75 12.81
N HIS A 78 -6.87 -1.21 11.68
CA HIS A 78 -7.64 0.04 11.64
C HIS A 78 -8.83 -0.08 10.69
N THR A 79 -9.92 0.55 11.06
CA THR A 79 -11.11 0.65 10.20
C THR A 79 -10.86 1.66 9.10
N VAL A 80 -11.13 1.27 7.87
CA VAL A 80 -11.18 2.13 6.69
C VAL A 80 -12.63 2.37 6.32
N THR A 81 -12.99 3.62 6.09
CA THR A 81 -14.26 4.01 5.49
C THR A 81 -14.04 4.27 4.00
N LEU A 82 -14.78 3.54 3.17
CA LEU A 82 -14.70 3.67 1.71
C LEU A 82 -15.17 5.07 1.28
N ALA A 83 -14.47 5.71 0.37
CA ALA A 83 -14.90 6.98 -0.19
C ALA A 83 -16.12 6.78 -1.10
N SER A 84 -17.05 7.75 -1.12
CA SER A 84 -18.26 7.67 -1.96
C SER A 84 -17.97 7.57 -3.45
N GLU A 85 -16.87 8.18 -3.89
CA GLU A 85 -16.35 8.15 -5.27
C GLU A 85 -15.40 6.99 -5.57
N SER A 86 -15.14 6.13 -4.58
CA SER A 86 -14.25 4.99 -4.73
C SER A 86 -14.74 4.03 -5.81
N THR A 87 -13.82 3.55 -6.62
CA THR A 87 -14.11 2.54 -7.64
C THR A 87 -13.86 1.12 -7.16
N PHE A 88 -13.39 0.94 -5.93
CA PHE A 88 -13.13 -0.38 -5.38
C PHE A 88 -14.44 -1.05 -4.93
N ASP A 89 -14.61 -2.33 -5.29
CA ASP A 89 -15.72 -3.16 -4.83
C ASP A 89 -15.44 -3.70 -3.42
N LEU A 90 -15.53 -2.81 -2.42
CA LEU A 90 -15.31 -3.14 -1.02
C LEU A 90 -16.52 -2.72 -0.17
N PRO A 91 -16.69 -3.27 1.05
CA PRO A 91 -17.71 -2.80 1.99
C PRO A 91 -17.52 -1.31 2.32
N GLU A 92 -18.61 -0.62 2.67
CA GLU A 92 -18.57 0.79 3.11
C GLU A 92 -17.58 1.02 4.25
N GLN A 93 -17.47 0.03 5.16
CA GLN A 93 -16.45 -0.02 6.20
C GLN A 93 -15.84 -1.42 6.27
N PHE A 94 -14.54 -1.47 6.42
CA PHE A 94 -13.79 -2.71 6.59
C PHE A 94 -12.57 -2.48 7.47
N GLU A 95 -12.08 -3.53 8.10
CA GLU A 95 -10.84 -3.53 8.86
C GLU A 95 -9.70 -3.95 7.95
N ALA A 96 -8.57 -3.24 8.00
CA ALA A 96 -7.36 -3.56 7.26
C ALA A 96 -6.12 -3.48 8.17
N PHE A 97 -5.06 -4.18 7.78
CA PHE A 97 -3.77 -4.09 8.47
C PHE A 97 -2.99 -2.90 7.94
N MET A 98 -2.42 -2.11 8.85
CA MET A 98 -1.62 -0.93 8.54
C MET A 98 -0.19 -1.12 9.04
N TRP A 99 0.78 -0.63 8.25
CA TRP A 99 2.19 -0.63 8.64
C TRP A 99 2.92 0.49 7.93
N HIS A 100 2.50 1.74 8.15
CA HIS A 100 3.07 2.89 7.46
C HIS A 100 3.12 4.15 8.33
N ARG A 101 4.05 5.02 8.02
CA ARG A 101 4.17 6.38 8.51
C ARG A 101 4.11 7.40 7.38
N LEU A 102 4.52 7.00 6.20
CA LEU A 102 4.46 7.82 5.00
C LEU A 102 3.07 7.74 4.37
N VAL A 103 2.66 8.83 3.78
CA VAL A 103 1.39 8.99 3.05
C VAL A 103 1.66 9.71 1.73
N PHE A 104 0.68 9.72 0.85
CA PHE A 104 0.73 10.45 -0.42
C PHE A 104 -0.43 11.43 -0.53
N SER A 105 -0.24 12.50 -1.31
CA SER A 105 -1.37 13.27 -1.84
C SER A 105 -2.07 12.48 -2.95
N LEU A 106 -3.37 12.69 -3.13
CA LEU A 106 -4.08 12.02 -4.23
C LEU A 106 -3.47 12.46 -5.57
N PRO A 107 -3.01 11.52 -6.44
CA PRO A 107 -2.54 11.87 -7.77
C PRO A 107 -3.62 12.57 -8.59
N ASP A 108 -3.24 13.48 -9.50
CA ASP A 108 -4.19 14.18 -10.36
C ASP A 108 -5.00 13.19 -11.23
N GLY A 109 -6.31 13.35 -11.24
CA GLY A 109 -7.24 12.46 -11.94
C GLY A 109 -7.45 11.09 -11.28
N ALA A 110 -6.86 10.82 -10.10
CA ALA A 110 -7.12 9.61 -9.34
C ALA A 110 -8.39 9.73 -8.48
N LEU A 111 -8.98 8.58 -8.16
CA LEU A 111 -10.09 8.45 -7.22
C LEU A 111 -9.60 7.76 -5.95
N PRO A 112 -9.99 8.25 -4.75
CA PRO A 112 -9.53 7.69 -3.49
C PRO A 112 -10.16 6.32 -3.22
N LEU A 113 -9.44 5.45 -2.51
CA LEU A 113 -10.02 4.26 -1.89
C LEU A 113 -10.96 4.66 -0.74
N GLY A 114 -10.48 5.50 0.10
CA GLY A 114 -11.08 5.92 1.36
C GLY A 114 -9.99 6.17 2.40
N GLY A 115 -10.39 6.36 3.65
CA GLY A 115 -9.48 6.75 4.72
C GLY A 115 -9.75 6.06 6.05
N SER A 116 -8.79 6.15 6.95
CA SER A 116 -8.87 5.77 8.36
C SER A 116 -9.06 7.00 9.25
N ALA A 117 -9.14 6.79 10.56
CA ALA A 117 -9.17 7.89 11.52
C ALA A 117 -7.84 8.69 11.58
N ALA A 118 -6.73 8.12 11.14
CA ALA A 118 -5.40 8.75 11.17
C ALA A 118 -5.00 9.34 9.81
N SER A 119 -5.45 8.75 8.71
CA SER A 119 -5.09 9.17 7.36
C SER A 119 -6.31 9.22 6.44
N PRO A 120 -6.55 10.34 5.72
CA PRO A 120 -7.68 10.47 4.81
C PRO A 120 -7.56 9.60 3.56
N LEU A 121 -6.37 9.09 3.26
CA LEU A 121 -6.10 8.28 2.07
C LEU A 121 -5.38 6.98 2.47
N GLN A 122 -6.05 5.85 2.19
CA GLN A 122 -5.48 4.50 2.36
C GLN A 122 -5.24 3.79 1.02
N GLY A 123 -5.53 4.47 -0.08
CA GLY A 123 -5.32 3.98 -1.42
C GLY A 123 -5.94 4.88 -2.47
N PHE A 124 -5.67 4.56 -3.73
CA PHE A 124 -6.22 5.26 -4.89
C PHE A 124 -6.37 4.31 -6.08
N SER A 125 -7.22 4.70 -7.02
CA SER A 125 -7.27 4.15 -8.37
C SER A 125 -7.12 5.27 -9.40
N TRP A 126 -6.40 4.99 -10.49
CA TRP A 126 -6.13 5.93 -11.57
C TRP A 126 -6.35 5.24 -12.93
N ASP A 127 -6.64 6.02 -13.97
CA ASP A 127 -6.88 5.54 -15.32
C ASP A 127 -7.91 4.39 -15.37
N ALA A 128 -9.15 4.73 -14.99
CA ALA A 128 -10.28 3.81 -14.90
C ALA A 128 -10.04 2.56 -14.03
N GLY A 129 -9.05 2.61 -13.13
CA GLY A 129 -8.69 1.54 -12.21
C GLY A 129 -7.64 0.56 -12.75
N ARG A 130 -7.03 0.85 -13.89
CA ARG A 130 -5.88 0.11 -14.43
C ARG A 130 -4.66 0.23 -13.51
N VAL A 131 -4.48 1.40 -12.91
CA VAL A 131 -3.46 1.66 -11.90
C VAL A 131 -4.13 1.77 -10.53
N ALA A 132 -3.60 1.06 -9.55
CA ALA A 132 -4.07 1.11 -8.19
C ALA A 132 -2.91 1.16 -7.19
N GLY A 133 -3.10 1.87 -6.10
CA GLY A 133 -2.17 1.92 -4.96
C GLY A 133 -2.92 1.73 -3.65
N LEU A 134 -2.39 0.87 -2.77
CA LEU A 134 -2.94 0.56 -1.46
C LEU A 134 -1.88 0.81 -0.39
N LEU A 135 -2.13 1.68 0.58
CA LEU A 135 -1.29 1.80 1.80
C LEU A 135 -1.67 0.72 2.82
N CYS A 136 -2.93 0.34 2.87
CA CYS A 136 -3.41 -0.76 3.69
C CYS A 136 -3.03 -2.12 3.07
N HIS A 137 -2.82 -3.11 3.93
CA HIS A 137 -2.33 -4.43 3.57
C HIS A 137 -3.44 -5.47 3.67
N PHE A 138 -3.93 -5.95 2.55
CA PHE A 138 -4.87 -7.08 2.49
C PHE A 138 -4.16 -8.43 2.32
N GLU A 139 -2.88 -8.42 1.93
CA GLU A 139 -2.04 -9.59 1.70
C GLU A 139 -1.43 -10.15 3.00
N THR A 140 -1.51 -9.40 4.10
CA THR A 140 -0.90 -9.77 5.38
C THR A 140 -1.54 -11.01 5.96
N THR A 141 -0.70 -11.94 6.41
CA THR A 141 -1.09 -13.18 7.09
C THR A 141 -0.45 -13.25 8.48
N LEU A 142 -0.95 -14.12 9.34
CA LEU A 142 -0.31 -14.38 10.64
C LEU A 142 1.16 -14.81 10.48
N ALA A 143 1.48 -15.54 9.43
CA ALA A 143 2.86 -15.97 9.15
C ALA A 143 3.76 -14.82 8.68
N SER A 144 3.23 -13.88 7.88
CA SER A 144 4.02 -12.73 7.38
C SER A 144 4.18 -11.63 8.43
N VAL A 145 3.25 -11.48 9.38
CA VAL A 145 3.34 -10.45 10.42
C VAL A 145 4.39 -10.76 11.48
N ALA A 146 4.64 -12.03 11.79
CA ALA A 146 5.56 -12.42 12.86
C ALA A 146 7.02 -11.92 12.63
N PRO A 147 7.62 -12.07 11.43
CA PRO A 147 8.92 -11.42 11.12
C PRO A 147 8.87 -9.90 11.22
N LEU A 148 7.76 -9.28 10.80
CA LEU A 148 7.58 -7.84 10.81
C LEU A 148 7.58 -7.27 12.23
N LEU A 149 6.91 -7.93 13.18
CA LEU A 149 6.90 -7.56 14.59
C LEU A 149 8.29 -7.70 15.25
N ASN A 150 9.09 -8.65 14.80
CA ASN A 150 10.47 -8.85 15.28
C ASN A 150 11.48 -7.90 14.64
N ALA A 151 11.14 -7.26 13.53
CA ALA A 151 12.00 -6.28 12.88
C ALA A 151 11.97 -4.96 13.67
N ASN A 152 13.14 -4.33 13.88
CA ASN A 152 13.24 -3.01 14.52
C ASN A 152 12.78 -1.85 13.62
N GLU A 153 11.97 -2.11 12.61
CA GLU A 153 11.55 -1.16 11.58
C GLU A 153 10.07 -0.75 11.71
N ARG A 154 9.51 -0.89 12.92
CA ARG A 154 8.12 -0.48 13.17
C ARG A 154 7.95 1.01 12.87
N PRO A 155 6.93 1.42 12.11
CA PRO A 155 6.54 2.81 12.01
C PRO A 155 6.23 3.37 13.40
N THR A 156 7.12 4.20 13.94
CA THR A 156 6.99 4.73 15.30
C THR A 156 6.64 6.19 15.28
N ALA A 157 5.86 6.60 16.26
CA ALA A 157 5.56 7.98 16.52
C ALA A 157 6.82 8.72 17.03
N LYS A 158 7.08 9.90 16.48
CA LYS A 158 8.15 10.78 17.00
C LYS A 158 7.83 11.37 18.38
N SER A 159 6.59 11.25 18.85
CA SER A 159 6.09 11.77 20.12
C SER A 159 5.05 10.81 20.71
N PRO A 160 4.95 10.66 22.04
CA PRO A 160 3.90 9.85 22.68
C PRO A 160 2.47 10.25 22.26
N SER A 161 2.23 11.52 22.00
CA SER A 161 0.92 12.02 21.54
C SER A 161 0.56 11.59 20.11
N SER A 162 1.50 11.15 19.31
CA SER A 162 1.27 10.61 17.96
C SER A 162 1.14 9.08 17.89
N GLY A 163 1.22 8.41 19.04
CA GLY A 163 1.13 6.93 19.13
C GLY A 163 -0.27 6.35 19.21
N HIS A 164 -1.35 7.15 19.10
CA HIS A 164 -2.73 6.69 19.21
C HIS A 164 -3.13 5.60 18.19
N PHE A 165 -2.46 5.56 17.04
CA PHE A 165 -2.73 4.62 15.96
C PHE A 165 -1.64 3.56 15.80
N VAL A 166 -0.78 3.39 16.81
CA VAL A 166 0.27 2.37 16.85
C VAL A 166 -0.10 1.31 17.88
N GLN A 167 -0.57 0.17 17.42
CA GLN A 167 -0.93 -0.96 18.28
C GLN A 167 0.30 -1.72 18.76
N THR A 168 0.21 -2.32 19.96
CA THR A 168 1.25 -3.23 20.48
C THR A 168 1.16 -4.59 19.80
N ASP A 169 2.19 -5.44 19.97
CA ASP A 169 2.20 -6.80 19.44
C ASP A 169 1.03 -7.63 19.97
N GLU A 170 0.72 -7.48 21.27
CA GLU A 170 -0.41 -8.15 21.91
C GLU A 170 -1.72 -7.73 21.26
N GLN A 171 -1.93 -6.45 20.99
CA GLN A 171 -3.14 -5.94 20.33
C GLN A 171 -3.26 -6.44 18.89
N ILE A 172 -2.15 -6.50 18.15
CA ILE A 172 -2.11 -6.99 16.77
C ILE A 172 -2.47 -8.48 16.72
N LEU A 173 -2.00 -9.26 17.68
CA LEU A 173 -2.15 -10.72 17.74
C LEU A 173 -3.35 -11.18 18.56
N GLU A 174 -4.11 -10.28 19.18
CA GLU A 174 -5.24 -10.60 20.06
C GLU A 174 -6.30 -11.48 19.37
N ASP A 175 -6.61 -11.21 18.12
CA ASP A 175 -7.55 -12.00 17.30
C ASP A 175 -6.88 -12.43 15.98
N PRO A 176 -6.26 -13.63 15.93
CA PRO A 176 -5.63 -14.12 14.71
C PRO A 176 -6.60 -14.35 13.53
N THR A 177 -7.91 -14.41 13.79
CA THR A 177 -8.91 -14.59 12.72
C THR A 177 -9.05 -13.33 11.84
N ARG A 178 -8.58 -12.18 12.30
CA ARG A 178 -8.53 -10.94 11.51
C ARG A 178 -7.74 -11.13 10.22
N PHE A 179 -6.61 -11.85 10.28
CA PHE A 179 -5.81 -12.13 9.08
C PHE A 179 -6.58 -12.91 8.01
N GLN A 180 -7.47 -13.80 8.41
CA GLN A 180 -8.30 -14.58 7.48
C GLN A 180 -9.39 -13.72 6.81
N ARG A 181 -9.81 -12.62 7.45
CA ARG A 181 -10.80 -11.69 6.91
C ARG A 181 -10.23 -10.77 5.82
N LEU A 182 -8.91 -10.67 5.69
CA LEU A 182 -8.25 -9.87 4.64
C LEU A 182 -8.34 -10.55 3.26
N ALA A 183 -8.24 -11.87 3.19
CA ALA A 183 -8.22 -12.60 1.93
C ALA A 183 -9.44 -12.32 1.02
N PRO A 184 -10.69 -12.30 1.52
CA PRO A 184 -11.85 -11.93 0.69
C PRO A 184 -11.79 -10.48 0.17
N LEU A 185 -11.19 -9.55 0.92
CA LEU A 185 -11.02 -8.17 0.47
C LEU A 185 -9.96 -8.10 -0.64
N LEU A 186 -8.84 -8.80 -0.46
CA LEU A 186 -7.82 -8.94 -1.49
C LEU A 186 -8.37 -9.55 -2.77
N ASP A 187 -9.14 -10.64 -2.67
CA ASP A 187 -9.76 -11.30 -3.82
C ASP A 187 -10.66 -10.37 -4.62
N ARG A 188 -11.45 -9.53 -3.94
CA ARG A 188 -12.29 -8.52 -4.59
C ARG A 188 -11.44 -7.49 -5.34
N VAL A 189 -10.45 -6.92 -4.68
CA VAL A 189 -9.54 -5.93 -5.29
C VAL A 189 -8.82 -6.52 -6.49
N MET A 190 -8.20 -7.69 -6.33
CA MET A 190 -7.46 -8.38 -7.40
C MET A 190 -8.36 -8.73 -8.58
N THR A 191 -9.55 -9.30 -8.32
CA THR A 191 -10.50 -9.67 -9.36
C THR A 191 -10.98 -8.45 -10.15
N GLN A 192 -11.24 -7.34 -9.45
CA GLN A 192 -11.68 -6.11 -10.08
C GLN A 192 -10.57 -5.47 -10.90
N TRP A 193 -9.35 -5.39 -10.34
CA TRP A 193 -8.20 -4.83 -11.00
C TRP A 193 -7.84 -5.62 -12.27
N LEU A 194 -7.78 -6.95 -12.19
CA LEU A 194 -7.48 -7.80 -13.35
C LEU A 194 -8.54 -7.74 -14.47
N LYS A 195 -9.79 -7.38 -14.17
CA LYS A 195 -10.82 -7.17 -15.21
C LYS A 195 -10.65 -5.85 -15.96
N ARG A 196 -9.88 -4.92 -15.41
CA ARG A 196 -9.56 -3.60 -15.99
C ARG A 196 -8.15 -3.58 -16.64
N ALA A 197 -7.44 -4.70 -16.48
CA ALA A 197 -6.12 -4.96 -16.98
C ALA A 197 -6.08 -5.29 -18.47
#